data_09b0b7dc4e771b09c76173d9ce154f61
#
_entry.id   09b0b7dc4e771b09c76173d9ce154f61
#
_cell.length_a   1.000
_cell.length_b   1.000
_cell.length_c   1.000
_cell.angle_alpha   90.00
_cell.angle_beta   90.00
_cell.angle_gamma   90.00
#
_symmetry.space_group_name_H-M   'P 1'
#
loop_
_entity.id
_entity.type
_entity.pdbx_description
1 polymer ?
#
loop_
_entity_poly.entity_id
_entity_poly.type
_entity_poly.pdbx_seq_one_letter_code
_entity_poly.pdbx_strand_id
1 'polypeptide(L)'
;LGQSVLAIGTALGEFQNTVSCGIISGLSRFINAITDQEGHSQRLRGLIQTDAAINPGNSGGPLVNLHGEVIGINAAIVFGAQNIGFAIPINKAKRDLVELKKYGRIRRPFLGIRYILLNAMLTKRFRLPVENGAFVLREGIPGRPAVMPGSAAFKAGIEEGDVILELNHKQITEKIAIEDALEDIPIQSTVQVKVWRKGEIKELSVVAEEHIL
;
A
#
# COMPACT_ATOMS: atom_id res chain seq x y z
N LEU A 1 -16.41 -0.66 10.43
CA LEU A 1 -16.73 -2.08 10.36
C LEU A 1 -18.21 -2.31 10.59
N GLY A 2 -18.79 -3.37 9.94
CA GLY A 2 -20.22 -3.71 10.05
C GLY A 2 -21.18 -2.81 9.24
N GLN A 3 -20.68 -1.78 8.55
CA GLN A 3 -21.53 -0.96 7.68
C GLN A 3 -22.02 -1.79 6.50
N SER A 4 -23.33 -1.78 6.24
CA SER A 4 -23.92 -2.43 5.08
C SER A 4 -23.49 -1.77 3.78
N VAL A 5 -23.19 -2.59 2.79
CA VAL A 5 -22.70 -2.15 1.48
C VAL A 5 -23.30 -2.96 0.34
N LEU A 6 -23.35 -2.34 -0.83
CA LEU A 6 -23.79 -2.92 -2.08
C LEU A 6 -22.66 -2.83 -3.09
N ALA A 7 -22.25 -3.95 -3.68
CA ALA A 7 -21.35 -3.98 -4.81
C ALA A 7 -22.16 -4.09 -6.11
N ILE A 8 -21.94 -3.17 -7.03
CA ILE A 8 -22.71 -3.04 -8.27
C ILE A 8 -21.80 -3.34 -9.46
N GLY A 9 -22.32 -4.03 -10.46
CA GLY A 9 -21.58 -4.31 -11.69
C GLY A 9 -22.33 -5.21 -12.67
N THR A 10 -21.58 -5.80 -13.61
CA THR A 10 -22.08 -6.76 -14.60
C THR A 10 -21.45 -8.11 -14.32
N ALA A 11 -22.05 -8.89 -13.39
CA ALA A 11 -21.47 -10.15 -12.96
C ALA A 11 -21.26 -11.10 -14.14
N LEU A 12 -20.08 -11.73 -14.19
CA LEU A 12 -19.61 -12.64 -15.24
C LEU A 12 -19.61 -12.03 -16.66
N GLY A 13 -19.73 -10.68 -16.77
CA GLY A 13 -19.81 -10.00 -18.07
C GLY A 13 -21.15 -10.15 -18.80
N GLU A 14 -22.08 -10.94 -18.26
CA GLU A 14 -23.37 -11.28 -18.88
C GLU A 14 -24.57 -10.72 -18.12
N PHE A 15 -24.51 -10.72 -16.79
CA PHE A 15 -25.63 -10.30 -15.94
C PHE A 15 -25.52 -8.82 -15.62
N GLN A 16 -26.07 -7.99 -16.49
CA GLN A 16 -26.09 -6.52 -16.32
C GLN A 16 -26.86 -6.13 -15.06
N ASN A 17 -26.40 -5.04 -14.41
CA ASN A 17 -27.01 -4.47 -13.21
C ASN A 17 -27.12 -5.43 -12.03
N THR A 18 -26.18 -6.36 -11.91
CA THR A 18 -26.11 -7.24 -10.75
C THR A 18 -25.70 -6.45 -9.51
N VAL A 19 -26.42 -6.67 -8.43
CA VAL A 19 -26.13 -6.11 -7.12
C VAL A 19 -25.91 -7.25 -6.13
N SER A 20 -24.77 -7.23 -5.44
CA SER A 20 -24.52 -8.07 -4.28
C SER A 20 -24.46 -7.22 -3.02
N CYS A 21 -24.95 -7.75 -1.90
CA CYS A 21 -24.94 -7.05 -0.62
C CYS A 21 -24.06 -7.77 0.41
N GLY A 22 -23.54 -7.00 1.35
CA GLY A 22 -22.74 -7.47 2.47
C GLY A 22 -22.43 -6.33 3.42
N ILE A 23 -21.33 -6.47 4.16
CA ILE A 23 -20.86 -5.47 5.11
C ILE A 23 -19.36 -5.17 4.89
N ILE A 24 -18.89 -4.07 5.46
CA ILE A 24 -17.45 -3.84 5.63
C ILE A 24 -16.95 -4.79 6.72
N SER A 25 -16.23 -5.84 6.33
CA SER A 25 -15.69 -6.87 7.23
C SER A 25 -14.25 -6.60 7.66
N GLY A 26 -13.54 -5.66 7.01
CA GLY A 26 -12.17 -5.25 7.37
C GLY A 26 -11.77 -3.92 6.76
N LEU A 27 -10.80 -3.27 7.39
CA LEU A 27 -10.19 -2.02 6.91
C LEU A 27 -8.67 -2.17 6.86
N SER A 28 -8.04 -1.33 6.03
CA SER A 28 -6.57 -1.26 5.90
C SER A 28 -5.95 -2.62 5.56
N ARG A 29 -6.63 -3.40 4.71
CA ARG A 29 -6.12 -4.69 4.27
C ARG A 29 -5.07 -4.52 3.17
N PHE A 30 -4.18 -5.50 3.06
CA PHE A 30 -3.27 -5.62 1.93
C PHE A 30 -3.39 -7.00 1.30
N ILE A 31 -3.23 -7.06 -0.01
CA ILE A 31 -3.22 -8.30 -0.77
C ILE A 31 -2.13 -8.24 -1.84
N ASN A 32 -1.62 -9.39 -2.23
CA ASN A 32 -0.83 -9.52 -3.45
C ASN A 32 -1.81 -9.91 -4.57
N ALA A 33 -2.16 -8.96 -5.41
CA ALA A 33 -3.05 -9.19 -6.56
C ALA A 33 -2.20 -9.63 -7.76
N ILE A 34 -2.60 -10.70 -8.43
CA ILE A 34 -2.02 -11.08 -9.72
C ILE A 34 -2.61 -10.13 -10.76
N THR A 35 -1.78 -9.40 -11.47
CA THR A 35 -2.19 -8.33 -12.38
C THR A 35 -2.31 -8.77 -13.83
N ASP A 36 -1.68 -9.90 -14.20
CA ASP A 36 -1.70 -10.44 -15.56
C ASP A 36 -1.56 -11.96 -15.58
N GLN A 37 -1.69 -12.53 -16.78
CA GLN A 37 -1.56 -13.97 -17.02
C GLN A 37 -0.10 -14.49 -16.90
N GLU A 38 0.87 -13.58 -16.88
CA GLU A 38 2.30 -13.91 -16.72
C GLU A 38 2.68 -14.07 -15.24
N GLY A 39 1.72 -13.82 -14.32
CA GLY A 39 1.92 -14.01 -12.88
C GLY A 39 2.57 -12.81 -12.19
N HIS A 40 2.63 -11.66 -12.84
CA HIS A 40 3.05 -10.44 -12.16
C HIS A 40 2.10 -10.14 -11.01
N SER A 41 2.66 -9.86 -9.86
CA SER A 41 1.87 -9.54 -8.68
C SER A 41 2.11 -8.09 -8.25
N GLN A 42 1.03 -7.38 -7.98
CA GLN A 42 1.07 -6.06 -7.38
C GLN A 42 0.53 -6.12 -5.96
N ARG A 43 1.26 -5.51 -5.04
CA ARG A 43 0.80 -5.40 -3.65
C ARG A 43 -0.15 -4.22 -3.52
N LEU A 44 -1.44 -4.53 -3.41
CA LEU A 44 -2.48 -3.54 -3.13
C LEU A 44 -2.62 -3.38 -1.61
N ARG A 45 -2.70 -2.12 -1.14
CA ARG A 45 -2.68 -1.77 0.28
C ARG A 45 -3.83 -0.84 0.64
N GLY A 46 -4.17 -0.81 1.95
CA GLY A 46 -5.19 0.08 2.50
C GLY A 46 -6.58 -0.21 1.92
N LEU A 47 -6.88 -1.47 1.59
CA LEU A 47 -8.14 -1.87 1.01
C LEU A 47 -9.25 -2.00 2.05
N ILE A 48 -10.48 -1.76 1.61
CA ILE A 48 -11.70 -2.16 2.32
C ILE A 48 -11.93 -3.64 2.02
N GLN A 49 -12.15 -4.44 3.05
CA GLN A 49 -12.61 -5.82 2.92
C GLN A 49 -14.12 -5.87 3.09
N THR A 50 -14.80 -6.64 2.27
CA THR A 50 -16.24 -6.88 2.33
C THR A 50 -16.56 -8.36 2.12
N ASP A 51 -17.67 -8.83 2.66
CA ASP A 51 -18.26 -10.13 2.38
C ASP A 51 -19.32 -10.06 1.27
N ALA A 52 -19.63 -8.86 0.76
CA ALA A 52 -20.38 -8.72 -0.48
C ALA A 52 -19.67 -9.48 -1.59
N ALA A 53 -20.40 -10.28 -2.37
CA ALA A 53 -19.83 -11.11 -3.42
C ALA A 53 -19.17 -10.23 -4.50
N ILE A 54 -17.84 -10.27 -4.57
CA ILE A 54 -17.06 -9.68 -5.65
C ILE A 54 -16.68 -10.80 -6.62
N ASN A 55 -17.07 -10.66 -7.87
CA ASN A 55 -16.83 -11.63 -8.92
C ASN A 55 -16.33 -10.92 -10.17
N PRO A 56 -15.73 -11.64 -11.14
CA PRO A 56 -15.44 -11.08 -12.46
C PRO A 56 -16.69 -10.39 -13.03
N GLY A 57 -16.51 -9.13 -13.47
CA GLY A 57 -17.59 -8.31 -14.02
C GLY A 57 -18.12 -7.22 -13.07
N ASN A 58 -18.00 -7.35 -11.74
CA ASN A 58 -18.26 -6.22 -10.85
C ASN A 58 -16.97 -5.49 -10.39
N SER A 59 -15.78 -6.02 -10.70
CA SER A 59 -14.51 -5.32 -10.55
C SER A 59 -14.49 -4.03 -11.39
N GLY A 60 -14.04 -2.92 -10.79
CA GLY A 60 -14.13 -1.59 -11.37
C GLY A 60 -15.46 -0.88 -11.12
N GLY A 61 -16.51 -1.62 -10.73
CA GLY A 61 -17.80 -1.06 -10.31
C GLY A 61 -17.75 -0.46 -8.90
N PRO A 62 -18.76 0.32 -8.52
CA PRO A 62 -18.79 0.98 -7.22
C PRO A 62 -19.17 0.00 -6.09
N LEU A 63 -18.54 0.22 -4.93
CA LEU A 63 -19.03 -0.23 -3.63
C LEU A 63 -19.77 0.95 -2.98
N VAL A 64 -21.06 0.81 -2.72
CA VAL A 64 -21.88 1.91 -2.19
C VAL A 64 -22.45 1.56 -0.82
N ASN A 65 -22.72 2.57 0.00
CA ASN A 65 -23.43 2.42 1.26
C ASN A 65 -24.96 2.53 1.04
N LEU A 66 -25.75 2.35 2.11
CA LEU A 66 -27.22 2.42 2.02
C LEU A 66 -27.75 3.85 1.78
N HIS A 67 -26.90 4.88 1.83
CA HIS A 67 -27.27 6.26 1.46
C HIS A 67 -27.01 6.54 -0.04
N GLY A 68 -26.57 5.52 -0.81
CA GLY A 68 -26.21 5.69 -2.23
C GLY A 68 -24.85 6.34 -2.46
N GLU A 69 -24.03 6.52 -1.41
CA GLU A 69 -22.70 7.10 -1.54
C GLU A 69 -21.69 6.03 -1.93
N VAL A 70 -20.85 6.35 -2.93
CA VAL A 70 -19.73 5.49 -3.31
C VAL A 70 -18.65 5.59 -2.26
N ILE A 71 -18.33 4.47 -1.61
CA ILE A 71 -17.30 4.37 -0.57
C ILE A 71 -16.03 3.68 -1.06
N GLY A 72 -16.12 2.95 -2.17
CA GLY A 72 -14.98 2.25 -2.76
C GLY A 72 -15.23 1.83 -4.20
N ILE A 73 -14.17 1.30 -4.82
CA ILE A 73 -14.18 0.70 -6.15
C ILE A 73 -13.84 -0.78 -5.97
N ASN A 74 -14.73 -1.67 -6.39
CA ASN A 74 -14.53 -3.12 -6.32
C ASN A 74 -13.26 -3.50 -7.10
N ALA A 75 -12.33 -4.21 -6.50
CA ALA A 75 -11.02 -4.41 -7.10
C ALA A 75 -10.64 -5.86 -7.31
N ALA A 76 -10.78 -6.71 -6.30
CA ALA A 76 -10.19 -8.04 -6.32
C ALA A 76 -10.86 -9.01 -5.35
N ILE A 77 -10.61 -10.28 -5.58
CA ILE A 77 -10.92 -11.39 -4.68
C ILE A 77 -9.65 -12.14 -4.31
N VAL A 78 -9.67 -12.87 -3.21
CA VAL A 78 -8.64 -13.87 -2.90
C VAL A 78 -9.07 -15.18 -3.54
N PHE A 79 -8.29 -15.69 -4.48
CA PHE A 79 -8.56 -16.99 -5.11
C PHE A 79 -8.62 -18.09 -4.04
N GLY A 80 -9.68 -18.89 -4.09
CA GLY A 80 -9.90 -20.00 -3.14
C GLY A 80 -10.51 -19.60 -1.80
N ALA A 81 -10.73 -18.31 -1.54
CA ALA A 81 -11.46 -17.84 -0.37
C ALA A 81 -12.89 -17.46 -0.74
N GLN A 82 -13.85 -17.87 0.09
CA GLN A 82 -15.25 -17.46 -0.06
C GLN A 82 -15.53 -16.24 0.83
N ASN A 83 -16.40 -15.35 0.36
CA ASN A 83 -16.88 -14.18 1.08
C ASN A 83 -15.74 -13.21 1.53
N ILE A 84 -14.68 -13.14 0.74
CA ILE A 84 -13.59 -12.18 0.94
C ILE A 84 -13.37 -11.40 -0.35
N GLY A 85 -14.02 -10.26 -0.45
CA GLY A 85 -13.84 -9.27 -1.51
C GLY A 85 -13.08 -8.05 -1.01
N PHE A 86 -12.48 -7.31 -1.93
CA PHE A 86 -11.73 -6.09 -1.63
C PHE A 86 -12.15 -4.94 -2.53
N ALA A 87 -12.16 -3.74 -1.97
CA ALA A 87 -12.40 -2.51 -2.70
C ALA A 87 -11.33 -1.47 -2.37
N ILE A 88 -10.95 -0.66 -3.36
CA ILE A 88 -10.10 0.50 -3.19
C ILE A 88 -10.95 1.61 -2.56
N PRO A 89 -10.56 2.21 -1.42
CA PRO A 89 -11.29 3.31 -0.82
C PRO A 89 -11.46 4.48 -1.80
N ILE A 90 -12.66 5.04 -1.87
CA ILE A 90 -12.96 6.13 -2.82
C ILE A 90 -12.09 7.38 -2.60
N ASN A 91 -11.62 7.61 -1.38
CA ASN A 91 -10.73 8.73 -1.08
C ASN A 91 -9.37 8.60 -1.77
N LYS A 92 -8.88 7.38 -2.03
CA LYS A 92 -7.68 7.16 -2.85
C LYS A 92 -7.93 7.58 -4.30
N ALA A 93 -9.03 7.12 -4.89
CA ALA A 93 -9.39 7.50 -6.25
C ALA A 93 -9.61 9.02 -6.41
N LYS A 94 -10.21 9.68 -5.39
CA LYS A 94 -10.37 11.14 -5.39
C LYS A 94 -9.02 11.87 -5.40
N ARG A 95 -8.04 11.41 -4.61
CA ARG A 95 -6.68 11.99 -4.62
C ARG A 95 -6.01 11.81 -5.97
N ASP A 96 -6.09 10.61 -6.53
CA ASP A 96 -5.51 10.30 -7.83
C ASP A 96 -6.11 11.17 -8.94
N LEU A 97 -7.42 11.41 -8.88
CA LEU A 97 -8.10 12.30 -9.83
C LEU A 97 -7.63 13.77 -9.70
N VAL A 98 -7.36 14.25 -8.48
CA VAL A 98 -6.80 15.58 -8.25
C VAL A 98 -5.40 15.68 -8.85
N GLU A 99 -4.54 14.69 -8.61
CA GLU A 99 -3.19 14.63 -9.19
C GLU A 99 -3.25 14.61 -10.72
N LEU A 100 -4.10 13.75 -11.29
CA LEU A 100 -4.28 13.63 -12.74
C LEU A 100 -4.76 14.95 -13.36
N LYS A 101 -5.76 15.62 -12.76
CA LYS A 101 -6.26 16.90 -13.24
C LYS A 101 -5.22 18.01 -13.18
N LYS A 102 -4.40 18.04 -12.14
CA LYS A 102 -3.44 19.13 -11.90
C LYS A 102 -2.13 18.93 -12.67
N TYR A 103 -1.68 17.69 -12.80
CA TYR A 103 -0.34 17.37 -13.31
C TYR A 103 -0.32 16.48 -14.55
N GLY A 104 -1.49 16.03 -15.03
CA GLY A 104 -1.60 15.10 -16.16
C GLY A 104 -1.14 13.66 -15.84
N ARG A 105 -0.75 13.39 -14.59
CA ARG A 105 -0.27 12.09 -14.11
C ARG A 105 -0.50 11.92 -12.63
N ILE A 106 -0.52 10.68 -12.17
CA ILE A 106 -0.61 10.34 -10.75
C ILE A 106 0.80 10.28 -10.18
N ARG A 107 1.12 11.19 -9.28
CA ARG A 107 2.42 11.24 -8.60
C ARG A 107 2.34 10.56 -7.24
N ARG A 108 3.42 9.91 -6.84
CA ARG A 108 3.55 9.28 -5.52
C ARG A 108 4.81 9.75 -4.82
N PRO A 109 4.76 10.05 -3.52
CA PRO A 109 5.97 10.31 -2.76
C PRO A 109 6.83 9.05 -2.66
N PHE A 110 8.14 9.22 -2.80
CA PHE A 110 9.10 8.13 -2.88
C PHE A 110 10.39 8.48 -2.15
N LEU A 111 11.00 7.50 -1.50
CA LEU A 111 12.29 7.67 -0.82
C LEU A 111 13.46 7.08 -1.61
N GLY A 112 13.23 6.09 -2.43
CA GLY A 112 14.28 5.41 -3.21
C GLY A 112 15.02 4.33 -2.46
N ILE A 113 14.29 3.49 -1.72
CA ILE A 113 14.85 2.36 -0.97
C ILE A 113 14.15 1.05 -1.34
N ARG A 114 14.89 -0.05 -1.14
CA ARG A 114 14.36 -1.42 -1.10
C ARG A 114 14.45 -1.92 0.31
N TYR A 115 13.43 -2.61 0.75
CA TYR A 115 13.32 -3.06 2.12
C TYR A 115 12.43 -4.27 2.26
N ILE A 116 12.54 -4.94 3.39
CA ILE A 116 11.58 -5.94 3.85
C ILE A 116 10.95 -5.45 5.15
N LEU A 117 9.63 -5.69 5.32
CA LEU A 117 8.99 -5.44 6.61
C LEU A 117 9.39 -6.54 7.60
N LEU A 118 9.83 -6.10 8.78
CA LEU A 118 10.22 -7.02 9.83
C LEU A 118 9.00 -7.66 10.50
N ASN A 119 9.15 -8.91 10.83
CA ASN A 119 8.29 -9.69 11.70
C ASN A 119 9.15 -10.52 12.65
N ALA A 120 8.55 -11.21 13.62
CA ALA A 120 9.26 -11.97 14.63
C ALA A 120 10.26 -13.01 14.06
N MET A 121 9.94 -13.62 12.91
CA MET A 121 10.83 -14.58 12.24
C MET A 121 12.05 -13.88 11.63
N LEU A 122 11.84 -12.81 10.88
CA LEU A 122 12.91 -12.05 10.21
C LEU A 122 13.82 -11.36 11.22
N THR A 123 13.26 -10.80 12.29
CA THR A 123 14.00 -10.17 13.38
C THR A 123 14.99 -11.17 14.01
N LYS A 124 14.55 -12.39 14.29
CA LYS A 124 15.43 -13.47 14.80
C LYS A 124 16.46 -13.88 13.76
N ARG A 125 16.07 -14.04 12.50
CA ARG A 125 16.96 -14.45 11.40
C ARG A 125 18.11 -13.47 11.20
N PHE A 126 17.83 -12.15 11.25
CA PHE A 126 18.82 -11.10 11.07
C PHE A 126 19.46 -10.65 12.40
N ARG A 127 19.07 -11.22 13.54
CA ARG A 127 19.55 -10.88 14.89
C ARG A 127 19.42 -9.39 15.20
N LEU A 128 18.27 -8.81 14.84
CA LEU A 128 17.98 -7.40 15.05
C LEU A 128 17.36 -7.19 16.45
N PRO A 129 17.71 -6.13 17.19
CA PRO A 129 17.15 -5.83 18.50
C PRO A 129 15.83 -5.07 18.45
N VAL A 130 15.19 -5.00 17.28
CA VAL A 130 13.94 -4.28 17.02
C VAL A 130 12.90 -5.26 16.49
N GLU A 131 11.65 -5.14 16.94
CA GLU A 131 10.59 -6.09 16.58
C GLU A 131 9.90 -5.76 15.26
N ASN A 132 9.84 -4.48 14.92
CA ASN A 132 9.13 -3.95 13.76
C ASN A 132 10.01 -2.95 13.01
N GLY A 133 9.64 -2.66 11.78
CA GLY A 133 10.28 -1.67 10.93
C GLY A 133 10.50 -2.16 9.51
N ALA A 134 11.04 -1.27 8.68
CA ALA A 134 11.46 -1.58 7.31
C ALA A 134 12.98 -1.75 7.28
N PHE A 135 13.44 -2.97 7.15
CA PHE A 135 14.86 -3.30 7.06
C PHE A 135 15.36 -3.05 5.64
N VAL A 136 16.23 -2.06 5.49
CA VAL A 136 16.80 -1.63 4.21
C VAL A 136 17.80 -2.68 3.73
N LEU A 137 17.41 -3.45 2.72
CA LEU A 137 18.15 -4.61 2.23
C LEU A 137 18.02 -4.72 0.72
N ARG A 138 19.12 -5.11 0.05
CA ARG A 138 19.09 -5.42 -1.39
C ARG A 138 18.36 -6.73 -1.66
N GLU A 139 17.69 -6.81 -2.80
CA GLU A 139 16.91 -7.99 -3.23
C GLU A 139 17.78 -9.15 -3.73
N GLY A 140 19.12 -9.07 -3.62
CA GLY A 140 20.03 -10.10 -4.16
C GLY A 140 20.19 -10.07 -5.69
N ILE A 141 19.58 -9.13 -6.39
CA ILE A 141 19.69 -8.96 -7.84
C ILE A 141 20.90 -8.06 -8.13
N PRO A 142 21.87 -8.49 -8.94
CA PRO A 142 23.02 -7.67 -9.32
C PRO A 142 22.58 -6.34 -9.94
N GLY A 143 23.25 -5.24 -9.56
CA GLY A 143 22.95 -3.91 -10.06
C GLY A 143 21.75 -3.21 -9.40
N ARG A 144 21.07 -3.85 -8.43
CA ARG A 144 19.96 -3.24 -7.66
C ARG A 144 20.35 -2.98 -6.20
N PRO A 145 20.92 -1.80 -5.88
CA PRO A 145 21.30 -1.47 -4.51
C PRO A 145 20.08 -1.30 -3.62
N ALA A 146 20.26 -1.47 -2.30
CA ALA A 146 19.20 -1.26 -1.30
C ALA A 146 18.73 0.19 -1.26
N VAL A 147 19.64 1.15 -1.41
CA VAL A 147 19.37 2.59 -1.51
C VAL A 147 19.72 3.02 -2.93
N MET A 148 18.77 3.59 -3.66
CA MET A 148 18.96 4.03 -5.04
C MET A 148 19.89 5.22 -5.09
N PRO A 149 20.96 5.18 -5.90
CA PRO A 149 21.88 6.33 -6.04
C PRO A 149 21.13 7.59 -6.46
N GLY A 150 21.44 8.72 -5.80
CA GLY A 150 20.83 10.01 -6.08
C GLY A 150 19.40 10.20 -5.56
N SER A 151 18.79 9.18 -4.96
CA SER A 151 17.43 9.27 -4.37
C SER A 151 17.38 10.13 -3.12
N ALA A 152 16.17 10.46 -2.67
CA ALA A 152 15.90 11.15 -1.41
C ALA A 152 16.58 10.48 -0.21
N ALA A 153 16.45 9.16 -0.10
CA ALA A 153 17.06 8.37 0.96
C ALA A 153 18.59 8.41 0.89
N PHE A 154 19.18 8.32 -0.32
CA PHE A 154 20.62 8.44 -0.52
C PHE A 154 21.14 9.80 -0.07
N LYS A 155 20.48 10.90 -0.47
CA LYS A 155 20.84 12.26 -0.09
C LYS A 155 20.74 12.51 1.42
N ALA A 156 19.78 11.86 2.07
CA ALA A 156 19.57 11.94 3.51
C ALA A 156 20.50 11.02 4.33
N GLY A 157 21.31 10.19 3.67
CA GLY A 157 22.25 9.30 4.34
C GLY A 157 21.61 8.03 4.92
N ILE A 158 20.50 7.56 4.36
CA ILE A 158 19.98 6.21 4.66
C ILE A 158 20.91 5.19 4.01
N GLU A 159 21.23 4.12 4.73
CA GLU A 159 22.20 3.11 4.31
C GLU A 159 21.55 1.71 4.31
N GLU A 160 22.14 0.79 3.53
CA GLU A 160 21.83 -0.63 3.64
C GLU A 160 22.16 -1.13 5.05
N GLY A 161 21.24 -1.88 5.66
CA GLY A 161 21.36 -2.35 7.04
C GLY A 161 20.63 -1.46 8.06
N ASP A 162 20.08 -0.32 7.66
CA ASP A 162 19.19 0.46 8.52
C ASP A 162 17.87 -0.25 8.72
N VAL A 163 17.25 -0.04 9.87
CA VAL A 163 15.84 -0.36 10.09
C VAL A 163 15.07 0.95 10.27
N ILE A 164 14.21 1.29 9.33
CA ILE A 164 13.33 2.45 9.44
C ILE A 164 12.20 2.09 10.40
N LEU A 165 12.13 2.79 11.51
CA LEU A 165 11.17 2.55 12.59
C LEU A 165 9.93 3.42 12.45
N GLU A 166 10.12 4.70 12.07
CA GLU A 166 9.04 5.70 12.01
C GLU A 166 9.25 6.66 10.84
N LEU A 167 8.14 7.14 10.24
CA LEU A 167 8.10 8.30 9.36
C LEU A 167 7.07 9.30 9.92
N ASN A 168 7.50 10.54 10.22
CA ASN A 168 6.66 11.58 10.84
C ASN A 168 5.84 11.03 12.02
N HIS A 169 6.49 10.32 12.95
CA HIS A 169 5.89 9.65 14.12
C HIS A 169 4.91 8.50 13.81
N LYS A 170 4.71 8.14 12.54
CA LYS A 170 3.93 6.97 12.14
C LYS A 170 4.85 5.75 12.14
N GLN A 171 4.58 4.81 13.02
CA GLN A 171 5.39 3.59 13.16
C GLN A 171 5.27 2.70 11.93
N ILE A 172 6.40 2.16 11.48
CA ILE A 172 6.47 1.16 10.42
C ILE A 172 6.37 -0.22 11.05
N THR A 173 5.43 -1.01 10.57
CA THR A 173 5.12 -2.33 11.11
C THR A 173 4.86 -3.31 9.96
N GLU A 174 4.65 -4.59 10.28
CA GLU A 174 4.23 -5.57 9.27
C GLU A 174 2.95 -5.16 8.50
N LYS A 175 2.06 -4.38 9.16
CA LYS A 175 0.79 -3.89 8.59
C LYS A 175 0.90 -2.51 7.93
N ILE A 176 1.84 -1.69 8.36
CA ILE A 176 2.04 -0.31 7.89
C ILE A 176 3.41 -0.23 7.24
N ALA A 177 3.44 -0.18 5.93
CA ALA A 177 4.66 -0.05 5.16
C ALA A 177 5.07 1.42 4.95
N ILE A 178 6.22 1.64 4.36
CA ILE A 178 6.73 2.98 4.02
C ILE A 178 5.77 3.72 3.10
N GLU A 179 5.20 3.05 2.09
CA GLU A 179 4.24 3.64 1.17
C GLU A 179 2.95 4.08 1.87
N ASP A 180 2.48 3.30 2.87
CA ASP A 180 1.32 3.67 3.68
C ASP A 180 1.60 4.89 4.58
N ALA A 181 2.85 5.02 5.05
CA ALA A 181 3.27 6.15 5.86
C ALA A 181 3.49 7.42 5.01
N LEU A 182 3.89 7.26 3.75
CA LEU A 182 4.08 8.35 2.80
C LEU A 182 2.78 8.81 2.11
N GLU A 183 1.70 8.04 2.18
CA GLU A 183 0.50 8.22 1.35
C GLU A 183 -0.07 9.64 1.37
N ASP A 184 -0.06 10.30 2.53
CA ASP A 184 -0.60 11.65 2.73
C ASP A 184 0.49 12.74 2.75
N ILE A 185 1.75 12.37 2.48
CA ILE A 185 2.87 13.31 2.51
C ILE A 185 3.01 14.00 1.16
N PRO A 186 3.01 15.34 1.11
CA PRO A 186 3.23 16.06 -0.13
C PRO A 186 4.63 15.79 -0.71
N ILE A 187 4.71 15.67 -2.03
CA ILE A 187 6.00 15.62 -2.74
C ILE A 187 6.76 16.92 -2.49
N GLN A 188 8.07 16.86 -2.33
CA GLN A 188 8.98 17.94 -1.96
C GLN A 188 8.84 18.43 -0.50
N SER A 189 8.06 17.73 0.33
CA SER A 189 8.05 18.01 1.77
C SER A 189 9.11 17.21 2.52
N THR A 190 9.54 17.75 3.66
CA THR A 190 10.49 17.06 4.54
C THR A 190 9.76 16.05 5.41
N VAL A 191 10.30 14.83 5.45
CA VAL A 191 9.84 13.70 6.26
C VAL A 191 10.87 13.43 7.33
N GLN A 192 10.47 13.39 8.59
CA GLN A 192 11.34 12.95 9.68
C GLN A 192 11.35 11.41 9.70
N VAL A 193 12.52 10.84 9.57
CA VAL A 193 12.72 9.39 9.49
C VAL A 193 13.57 8.94 10.68
N LYS A 194 12.99 8.09 11.52
CA LYS A 194 13.68 7.48 12.64
C LYS A 194 14.22 6.12 12.23
N VAL A 195 15.53 5.96 12.31
CA VAL A 195 16.19 4.71 11.93
C VAL A 195 16.97 4.12 13.11
N TRP A 196 17.00 2.80 13.16
CA TRP A 196 17.98 2.07 13.96
C TRP A 196 19.14 1.67 13.06
N ARG A 197 20.37 2.04 13.48
CA ARG A 197 21.63 1.74 12.77
C ARG A 197 22.70 1.29 13.74
N LYS A 198 23.15 0.04 13.64
CA LYS A 198 24.30 -0.52 14.40
C LYS A 198 24.23 -0.28 15.91
N GLY A 199 23.06 -0.40 16.52
CA GLY A 199 22.86 -0.23 17.95
C GLY A 199 22.36 1.14 18.39
N GLU A 200 22.33 2.13 17.50
CA GLU A 200 21.90 3.50 17.79
C GLU A 200 20.62 3.87 17.06
N ILE A 201 19.82 4.73 17.66
CA ILE A 201 18.68 5.37 17.00
C ILE A 201 19.13 6.71 16.46
N LYS A 202 18.83 6.98 15.19
CA LYS A 202 19.13 8.25 14.50
C LYS A 202 17.87 8.84 13.91
N GLU A 203 17.79 10.16 13.88
CA GLU A 203 16.75 10.90 13.19
C GLU A 203 17.33 11.56 11.95
N LEU A 204 16.73 11.31 10.80
CA LEU A 204 17.14 11.83 9.51
C LEU A 204 16.01 12.65 8.89
N SER A 205 16.35 13.74 8.22
CA SER A 205 15.39 14.53 7.45
C SER A 205 15.51 14.18 5.97
N VAL A 206 14.44 13.66 5.39
CA VAL A 206 14.38 13.20 3.99
C VAL A 206 13.37 14.04 3.24
N VAL A 207 13.74 14.61 2.10
CA VAL A 207 12.79 15.31 1.23
C VAL A 207 12.13 14.27 0.30
N ALA A 208 10.83 14.05 0.45
CA ALA A 208 10.10 13.09 -0.37
C ALA A 208 10.13 13.51 -1.85
N GLU A 209 10.67 12.67 -2.72
CA GLU A 209 10.74 12.91 -4.16
C GLU A 209 9.55 12.27 -4.88
N GLU A 210 9.34 12.64 -6.14
CA GLU A 210 8.33 12.01 -6.99
C GLU A 210 8.83 10.65 -7.50
N HIS A 211 8.02 9.61 -7.38
CA HIS A 211 8.25 8.37 -8.11
C HIS A 211 7.84 8.58 -9.57
N ILE A 212 8.82 8.50 -10.46
CA ILE A 212 8.58 8.49 -11.91
C ILE A 212 8.48 7.00 -12.29
N LEU A 213 7.28 6.60 -12.70
CA LEU A 213 7.00 5.26 -13.23
C LEU A 213 7.51 5.12 -14.66
#